data_5f0445cb2abe8047cce85f69cea27f2c
#
_entry.id   5f0445cb2abe8047cce85f69cea27f2c
#
_cell.length_a   1.000
_cell.length_b   1.000
_cell.length_c   1.000
_cell.angle_alpha   90.00
_cell.angle_beta   90.00
_cell.angle_gamma   90.00
#
_symmetry.space_group_name_H-M   'P 1'
#
loop_
_entity.id
_entity.type
_entity.pdbx_description
1 polymer ?
#
loop_
_entity_poly.entity_id
_entity_poly.type
_entity_poly.pdbx_seq_one_letter_code
_entity_poly.pdbx_strand_id
1 'polypeptide(L)'
;MLAWYWRENERILNFGEHITPYILNYFGVNWRNYSEKTPQDTECILIIGSELHLATIENLKKSGIKKFHIWGQGKGTGQTFDYRNYDINFYLVRGETTKQELKLPQNIPTGDPGFVMPLVCPIERQISKQIIYAPHHSNRNNLNTKKQILQYTDYFDVMIPRDKFIEKLHQLVNSEFVITNSLHISIICIAYGVPFCVCLLKGEKYNYPTKWIDVFDWIGIKLKLCASKEEGMDWWNTEVKNHPIPNTQHILNTFPKHIF
;
A
#
# COMPACT_ATOMS: atom_id res chain seq x y z
N MET A 1 14.79 -11.03 11.97
CA MET A 1 14.80 -10.07 10.85
C MET A 1 14.09 -8.77 11.26
N LEU A 2 14.64 -7.59 10.93
CA LEU A 2 13.93 -6.33 11.11
C LEU A 2 13.00 -6.07 9.93
N ALA A 3 11.76 -5.58 10.21
CA ALA A 3 10.85 -5.10 9.18
C ALA A 3 10.77 -3.57 9.25
N TRP A 4 11.09 -2.92 8.14
CA TRP A 4 10.96 -1.48 8.00
C TRP A 4 9.73 -1.13 7.15
N TYR A 5 8.93 -0.21 7.64
CA TYR A 5 7.81 0.41 6.93
C TYR A 5 7.56 1.80 7.47
N TRP A 6 7.06 2.69 6.63
CA TRP A 6 6.85 4.07 7.00
C TRP A 6 5.77 4.23 8.09
N ARG A 7 5.98 5.14 9.02
CA ARG A 7 5.05 5.48 10.10
C ARG A 7 5.29 6.90 10.57
N GLU A 8 4.25 7.56 11.07
CA GLU A 8 4.38 8.89 11.67
C GLU A 8 5.10 8.80 13.03
N ASN A 9 4.72 7.84 13.84
CA ASN A 9 5.32 7.51 15.13
C ASN A 9 4.96 6.06 15.53
N GLU A 10 5.32 5.65 16.74
CA GLU A 10 5.08 4.27 17.20
C GLU A 10 3.60 3.93 17.46
N ARG A 11 2.77 4.95 17.70
CA ARG A 11 1.35 4.80 18.05
C ARG A 11 0.41 5.00 16.87
N ILE A 12 0.79 5.87 15.94
CA ILE A 12 -0.02 6.25 14.77
C ILE A 12 0.67 5.77 13.50
N LEU A 13 -0.01 4.91 12.77
CA LEU A 13 0.50 4.27 11.58
C LEU A 13 -0.37 4.61 10.38
N ASN A 14 0.23 4.67 9.20
CA ASN A 14 -0.53 4.73 7.96
C ASN A 14 -1.21 3.37 7.73
N PHE A 15 -2.49 3.37 7.40
CA PHE A 15 -3.30 2.17 7.19
C PHE A 15 -2.65 1.19 6.18
N GLY A 16 -2.07 1.72 5.09
CA GLY A 16 -1.44 0.91 4.05
C GLY A 16 -0.21 0.17 4.56
N GLU A 17 0.70 0.87 5.18
CA GLU A 17 1.93 0.28 5.71
C GLU A 17 1.67 -0.63 6.92
N HIS A 18 0.56 -0.40 7.64
CA HIS A 18 0.15 -1.22 8.77
C HIS A 18 -0.27 -2.67 8.37
N ILE A 19 -0.47 -2.93 7.11
CA ILE A 19 -0.66 -4.28 6.56
C ILE A 19 0.58 -5.17 6.80
N THR A 20 1.78 -4.58 6.83
CA THR A 20 3.06 -5.30 6.97
C THR A 20 3.10 -6.28 8.15
N PRO A 21 2.78 -5.91 9.41
CA PRO A 21 2.75 -6.83 10.55
C PRO A 21 1.83 -8.04 10.34
N TYR A 22 0.67 -7.83 9.75
CA TYR A 22 -0.31 -8.91 9.52
C TYR A 22 0.19 -9.93 8.51
N ILE A 23 0.81 -9.45 7.42
CA ILE A 23 1.41 -10.33 6.42
C ILE A 23 2.57 -11.14 7.03
N LEU A 24 3.46 -10.51 7.77
CA LEU A 24 4.58 -11.21 8.40
C LEU A 24 4.10 -12.28 9.40
N ASN A 25 3.08 -11.97 10.18
CA ASN A 25 2.46 -12.92 11.10
C ASN A 25 1.78 -14.09 10.37
N TYR A 26 1.12 -13.82 9.23
CA TYR A 26 0.52 -14.86 8.37
C TYR A 26 1.56 -15.87 7.89
N PHE A 27 2.75 -15.43 7.52
CA PHE A 27 3.85 -16.33 7.14
C PHE A 27 4.49 -17.05 8.33
N GLY A 28 4.14 -16.69 9.57
CA GLY A 28 4.65 -17.32 10.78
C GLY A 28 6.16 -17.12 10.97
N VAL A 29 6.71 -16.01 10.49
CA VAL A 29 8.13 -15.71 10.56
C VAL A 29 8.48 -14.91 11.82
N ASN A 30 9.73 -15.08 12.30
CA ASN A 30 10.21 -14.32 13.45
C ASN A 30 10.75 -12.95 12.99
N TRP A 31 10.04 -11.88 13.34
CA TRP A 31 10.41 -10.53 12.96
C TRP A 31 10.25 -9.54 14.12
N ARG A 32 10.98 -8.45 14.03
CA ARG A 32 10.88 -7.28 14.93
C ARG A 32 10.67 -6.02 14.12
N ASN A 33 9.99 -5.05 14.73
CA ASN A 33 9.87 -3.74 14.11
C ASN A 33 11.25 -3.03 14.06
N TYR A 34 11.49 -2.25 13.02
CA TYR A 34 12.71 -1.48 12.88
C TYR A 34 12.99 -0.54 14.08
N SER A 35 11.97 -0.06 14.80
CA SER A 35 12.17 0.73 16.03
C SER A 35 12.85 -0.05 17.16
N GLU A 36 12.80 -1.36 17.12
CA GLU A 36 13.43 -2.27 18.08
C GLU A 36 14.86 -2.65 17.68
N LYS A 37 15.42 -1.90 16.71
CA LYS A 37 16.77 -2.15 16.18
C LYS A 37 17.83 -2.02 17.26
N THR A 38 18.73 -3.00 17.30
CA THR A 38 19.93 -3.00 18.12
C THR A 38 21.19 -2.78 17.25
N PRO A 39 22.37 -2.50 17.84
CA PRO A 39 23.61 -2.37 17.06
C PRO A 39 24.00 -3.62 16.27
N GLN A 40 23.54 -4.80 16.68
CA GLN A 40 23.83 -6.09 16.03
C GLN A 40 22.96 -6.32 14.80
N ASP A 41 21.86 -5.61 14.66
CA ASP A 41 20.93 -5.75 13.53
C ASP A 41 21.50 -5.04 12.29
N THR A 42 21.88 -5.80 11.30
CA THR A 42 22.50 -5.31 10.07
C THR A 42 21.68 -5.58 8.81
N GLU A 43 20.54 -6.27 8.94
CA GLU A 43 19.66 -6.62 7.83
C GLU A 43 18.22 -6.17 8.11
N CYS A 44 17.52 -5.73 7.09
CA CYS A 44 16.10 -5.41 7.18
C CYS A 44 15.32 -5.75 5.90
N ILE A 45 14.01 -6.03 6.05
CA ILE A 45 13.09 -6.20 4.95
C ILE A 45 12.17 -4.98 4.83
N LEU A 46 11.95 -4.53 3.58
CA LEU A 46 10.98 -3.50 3.19
C LEU A 46 9.86 -4.18 2.39
N ILE A 47 8.61 -4.05 2.84
CA ILE A 47 7.49 -4.84 2.30
C ILE A 47 6.53 -3.95 1.51
N ILE A 48 5.86 -3.01 2.15
CA ILE A 48 4.81 -2.18 1.55
C ILE A 48 5.23 -0.73 1.60
N GLY A 49 4.85 0.03 0.59
CA GLY A 49 5.10 1.47 0.53
C GLY A 49 5.74 1.94 -0.77
N SER A 50 6.10 3.21 -0.80
CA SER A 50 6.75 3.86 -1.94
C SER A 50 8.09 4.47 -1.53
N GLU A 51 8.85 3.72 -0.74
CA GLU A 51 10.06 4.21 -0.08
C GLU A 51 11.36 3.69 -0.73
N LEU A 52 11.24 3.04 -1.89
CA LEU A 52 12.40 2.52 -2.60
C LEU A 52 13.11 3.65 -3.37
N HIS A 53 13.78 4.51 -2.63
CA HIS A 53 14.55 5.66 -3.16
C HIS A 53 15.82 5.91 -2.34
N LEU A 54 16.75 6.70 -2.92
CA LEU A 54 18.10 6.91 -2.36
C LEU A 54 18.08 7.33 -0.90
N ALA A 55 17.25 8.30 -0.52
CA ALA A 55 17.27 8.83 0.85
C ALA A 55 16.89 7.76 1.89
N THR A 56 15.91 6.89 1.61
CA THR A 56 15.53 5.80 2.52
C THR A 56 16.68 4.81 2.67
N ILE A 57 17.28 4.34 1.57
CA ILE A 57 18.38 3.38 1.61
C ILE A 57 19.58 3.95 2.35
N GLU A 58 19.96 5.20 2.07
CA GLU A 58 21.08 5.86 2.74
C GLU A 58 20.83 6.10 4.25
N ASN A 59 19.61 6.47 4.63
CA ASN A 59 19.26 6.64 6.05
C ASN A 59 19.34 5.31 6.82
N LEU A 60 18.81 4.24 6.23
CA LEU A 60 18.90 2.91 6.81
C LEU A 60 20.36 2.44 6.90
N LYS A 61 21.17 2.69 5.87
CA LYS A 61 22.61 2.38 5.88
C LYS A 61 23.36 3.15 6.97
N LYS A 62 23.10 4.45 7.11
CA LYS A 62 23.68 5.27 8.19
C LYS A 62 23.30 4.77 9.58
N SER A 63 22.15 4.15 9.74
CA SER A 63 21.73 3.53 10.99
C SER A 63 22.37 2.17 11.25
N GLY A 64 23.21 1.65 10.33
CA GLY A 64 23.94 0.41 10.46
C GLY A 64 23.34 -0.78 9.71
N ILE A 65 22.26 -0.60 8.94
CA ILE A 65 21.77 -1.65 8.04
C ILE A 65 22.73 -1.78 6.86
N LYS A 66 23.18 -3.00 6.59
CA LYS A 66 24.14 -3.33 5.53
C LYS A 66 23.49 -4.09 4.39
N LYS A 67 22.45 -4.89 4.69
CA LYS A 67 21.76 -5.73 3.71
C LYS A 67 20.26 -5.49 3.74
N PHE A 68 19.69 -5.38 2.56
CA PHE A 68 18.28 -5.04 2.35
C PHE A 68 17.57 -6.17 1.62
N HIS A 69 16.36 -6.44 2.03
CA HIS A 69 15.46 -7.39 1.40
C HIS A 69 14.22 -6.63 0.95
N ILE A 70 13.87 -6.71 -0.33
CA ILE A 70 12.74 -5.97 -0.91
C ILE A 70 11.67 -6.95 -1.36
N TRP A 71 10.46 -6.79 -0.81
CA TRP A 71 9.32 -7.60 -1.19
C TRP A 71 8.05 -6.74 -1.28
N GLY A 72 7.71 -6.26 -2.51
CA GLY A 72 6.51 -5.48 -2.81
C GLY A 72 6.65 -3.95 -2.70
N GLN A 73 7.81 -3.45 -2.28
CA GLN A 73 8.05 -2.00 -2.28
C GLN A 73 8.05 -1.41 -3.69
N GLY A 74 7.50 -0.20 -3.80
CA GLY A 74 7.56 0.59 -5.02
C GLY A 74 8.49 1.79 -4.92
N LYS A 75 8.92 2.29 -6.08
CA LYS A 75 9.65 3.54 -6.21
C LYS A 75 8.71 4.70 -5.88
N GLY A 76 9.14 5.59 -4.98
CA GLY A 76 8.49 6.87 -4.69
C GLY A 76 9.06 8.02 -5.55
N THR A 77 8.73 9.27 -5.20
CA THR A 77 9.26 10.46 -5.89
C THR A 77 10.70 10.81 -5.57
N GLY A 78 11.29 10.15 -4.58
CA GLY A 78 12.68 10.39 -4.21
C GLY A 78 13.64 10.09 -5.37
N GLN A 79 14.89 10.54 -5.25
CA GLN A 79 15.94 10.27 -6.21
C GLN A 79 16.14 8.77 -6.40
N THR A 80 16.29 8.33 -7.65
CA THR A 80 16.72 6.97 -7.99
C THR A 80 18.15 6.71 -7.52
N PHE A 81 18.48 5.45 -7.33
CA PHE A 81 19.83 5.01 -6.95
C PHE A 81 20.23 3.80 -7.80
N ASP A 82 21.53 3.61 -7.97
CA ASP A 82 22.04 2.39 -8.57
C ASP A 82 22.10 1.31 -7.48
N TYR A 83 21.16 0.35 -7.53
CA TYR A 83 21.05 -0.72 -6.55
C TYR A 83 22.29 -1.60 -6.47
N ARG A 84 23.11 -1.67 -7.52
CA ARG A 84 24.36 -2.46 -7.57
C ARG A 84 25.43 -1.96 -6.60
N ASN A 85 25.28 -0.73 -6.09
CA ASN A 85 26.15 -0.15 -5.06
C ASN A 85 25.76 -0.57 -3.63
N TYR A 86 24.78 -1.45 -3.48
CA TYR A 86 24.23 -1.87 -2.19
C TYR A 86 24.03 -3.38 -2.16
N ASP A 87 24.06 -3.99 -1.00
CA ASP A 87 23.66 -5.39 -0.81
C ASP A 87 22.13 -5.44 -0.70
N ILE A 88 21.45 -5.58 -1.84
CA ILE A 88 19.98 -5.60 -1.94
C ILE A 88 19.53 -6.85 -2.67
N ASN A 89 18.64 -7.61 -2.02
CA ASN A 89 17.93 -8.74 -2.64
C ASN A 89 16.50 -8.33 -2.97
N PHE A 90 16.13 -8.39 -4.24
CA PHE A 90 14.78 -8.15 -4.71
C PHE A 90 14.04 -9.47 -4.90
N TYR A 91 12.97 -9.69 -4.18
CA TYR A 91 12.09 -10.86 -4.30
C TYR A 91 10.79 -10.52 -5.03
N LEU A 92 10.31 -9.29 -4.87
CA LEU A 92 9.12 -8.73 -5.49
C LEU A 92 9.24 -7.21 -5.45
N VAL A 93 8.84 -6.52 -6.51
CA VAL A 93 8.62 -5.06 -6.51
C VAL A 93 7.21 -4.76 -6.97
N ARG A 94 6.68 -3.58 -6.62
CA ARG A 94 5.27 -3.26 -6.82
C ARG A 94 4.81 -3.35 -8.28
N GLY A 95 5.60 -2.89 -9.23
CA GLY A 95 5.21 -2.91 -10.64
C GLY A 95 6.34 -2.65 -11.62
N GLU A 96 5.99 -2.66 -12.91
CA GLU A 96 6.96 -2.51 -14.00
C GLU A 96 7.62 -1.14 -14.04
N THR A 97 6.91 -0.06 -13.67
CA THR A 97 7.49 1.29 -13.59
C THR A 97 8.61 1.34 -12.55
N THR A 98 8.40 0.72 -11.38
CA THR A 98 9.46 0.57 -10.36
C THR A 98 10.67 -0.18 -10.91
N LYS A 99 10.47 -1.29 -11.65
CA LYS A 99 11.56 -2.04 -12.29
C LYS A 99 12.34 -1.19 -13.28
N GLN A 100 11.65 -0.48 -14.15
CA GLN A 100 12.25 0.37 -15.18
C GLN A 100 13.05 1.53 -14.59
N GLU A 101 12.46 2.26 -13.63
CA GLU A 101 13.13 3.40 -12.99
C GLU A 101 14.39 3.01 -12.22
N LEU A 102 14.42 1.83 -11.62
CA LEU A 102 15.58 1.30 -10.91
C LEU A 102 16.48 0.43 -11.78
N LYS A 103 16.13 0.23 -13.06
CA LYS A 103 16.86 -0.62 -14.02
C LYS A 103 17.08 -2.04 -13.48
N LEU A 104 16.06 -2.61 -12.84
CA LEU A 104 16.12 -3.97 -12.29
C LEU A 104 16.05 -5.03 -13.41
N PRO A 105 16.59 -6.23 -13.16
CA PRO A 105 16.45 -7.37 -14.06
C PRO A 105 14.99 -7.71 -14.34
N GLN A 106 14.68 -8.10 -15.58
CA GLN A 106 13.31 -8.41 -16.02
C GLN A 106 12.68 -9.60 -15.27
N ASN A 107 13.49 -10.53 -14.79
CA ASN A 107 13.04 -11.70 -14.04
C ASN A 107 12.61 -11.38 -12.59
N ILE A 108 12.78 -10.16 -12.11
CA ILE A 108 12.24 -9.77 -10.79
C ILE A 108 10.70 -9.72 -10.90
N PRO A 109 9.97 -10.49 -10.05
CA PRO A 109 8.52 -10.50 -10.06
C PRO A 109 7.92 -9.15 -9.66
N THR A 110 6.68 -8.88 -10.11
CA THR A 110 5.93 -7.68 -9.77
C THR A 110 4.61 -8.00 -9.07
N GLY A 111 4.18 -7.13 -8.18
CA GLY A 111 2.93 -7.22 -7.43
C GLY A 111 2.97 -6.44 -6.12
N ASP A 112 1.80 -6.11 -5.59
CA ASP A 112 1.68 -5.45 -4.29
C ASP A 112 1.15 -6.42 -3.23
N PRO A 113 1.86 -6.59 -2.09
CA PRO A 113 1.42 -7.49 -1.03
C PRO A 113 0.05 -7.15 -0.42
N GLY A 114 -0.45 -5.95 -0.60
CA GLY A 114 -1.81 -5.58 -0.16
C GLY A 114 -2.90 -6.46 -0.78
N PHE A 115 -2.67 -7.03 -1.96
CA PHE A 115 -3.63 -7.92 -2.62
C PHE A 115 -3.80 -9.28 -1.92
N VAL A 116 -2.88 -9.70 -1.05
CA VAL A 116 -3.02 -10.95 -0.29
C VAL A 116 -3.84 -10.80 1.00
N MET A 117 -4.26 -9.58 1.33
CA MET A 117 -4.97 -9.30 2.58
C MET A 117 -6.25 -10.14 2.81
N PRO A 118 -7.07 -10.48 1.80
CA PRO A 118 -8.20 -11.41 2.02
C PRO A 118 -7.80 -12.81 2.51
N LEU A 119 -6.58 -13.25 2.22
CA LEU A 119 -6.04 -14.52 2.76
C LEU A 119 -5.47 -14.34 4.17
N VAL A 120 -4.89 -13.18 4.45
CA VAL A 120 -4.28 -12.84 5.75
C VAL A 120 -5.33 -12.52 6.80
N CYS A 121 -6.36 -11.77 6.42
CA CYS A 121 -7.46 -11.34 7.27
C CYS A 121 -8.78 -11.58 6.52
N PRO A 122 -9.29 -12.81 6.46
CA PRO A 122 -10.53 -13.11 5.76
C PRO A 122 -11.70 -12.40 6.45
N ILE A 123 -12.47 -11.64 5.67
CA ILE A 123 -13.66 -10.92 6.14
C ILE A 123 -14.81 -11.28 5.21
N GLU A 124 -15.86 -11.87 5.76
CA GLU A 124 -17.13 -12.01 5.08
C GLU A 124 -17.81 -10.64 5.04
N ARG A 125 -17.98 -10.11 3.85
CA ARG A 125 -18.45 -8.75 3.64
C ARG A 125 -19.92 -8.59 4.01
N GLN A 126 -20.21 -7.75 5.00
CA GLN A 126 -21.55 -7.37 5.44
C GLN A 126 -21.80 -5.89 5.09
N ILE A 127 -22.44 -5.67 3.93
CA ILE A 127 -22.56 -4.31 3.36
C ILE A 127 -23.38 -3.41 4.28
N SER A 128 -22.75 -2.38 4.80
CA SER A 128 -23.41 -1.26 5.48
C SER A 128 -23.87 -0.20 4.46
N LYS A 129 -24.68 0.75 4.90
CA LYS A 129 -25.05 1.91 4.06
C LYS A 129 -24.02 3.04 4.10
N GLN A 130 -22.83 2.79 4.65
CA GLN A 130 -21.81 3.83 4.79
C GLN A 130 -21.08 4.07 3.47
N ILE A 131 -20.97 5.33 3.10
CA ILE A 131 -20.09 5.82 2.05
C ILE A 131 -18.88 6.45 2.76
N ILE A 132 -17.70 5.94 2.47
CA ILE A 132 -16.46 6.36 3.14
C ILE A 132 -15.67 7.29 2.23
N TYR A 133 -15.17 8.39 2.80
CA TYR A 133 -14.12 9.19 2.22
C TYR A 133 -12.79 8.93 2.93
N ALA A 134 -11.83 8.34 2.24
CA ALA A 134 -10.52 7.94 2.75
C ALA A 134 -9.38 8.64 1.98
N PRO A 135 -9.00 9.89 2.37
CA PRO A 135 -7.94 10.63 1.68
C PRO A 135 -6.56 10.03 1.95
N HIS A 136 -5.62 10.31 1.06
CA HIS A 136 -4.19 10.09 1.33
C HIS A 136 -3.75 10.91 2.55
N HIS A 137 -2.81 10.40 3.35
CA HIS A 137 -2.37 11.04 4.60
C HIS A 137 -1.95 12.51 4.42
N SER A 138 -1.34 12.86 3.29
CA SER A 138 -0.95 14.25 2.99
C SER A 138 -2.14 15.19 2.72
N ASN A 139 -3.33 14.66 2.43
CA ASN A 139 -4.55 15.41 2.16
C ASN A 139 -5.49 15.45 3.37
N ARG A 140 -5.18 14.71 4.46
CA ARG A 140 -6.07 14.54 5.63
C ARG A 140 -6.46 15.85 6.32
N ASN A 141 -5.66 16.89 6.22
CA ASN A 141 -5.88 18.19 6.87
C ASN A 141 -6.54 19.24 5.97
N ASN A 142 -6.97 18.87 4.76
CA ASN A 142 -7.69 19.78 3.88
C ASN A 142 -9.13 20.01 4.37
N LEU A 143 -9.31 21.02 5.23
CA LEU A 143 -10.60 21.33 5.87
C LEU A 143 -11.70 21.72 4.88
N ASN A 144 -11.37 22.39 3.77
CA ASN A 144 -12.36 22.78 2.77
C ASN A 144 -12.96 21.57 2.07
N THR A 145 -12.15 20.57 1.80
CA THR A 145 -12.56 19.30 1.24
C THR A 145 -13.44 18.51 2.20
N LYS A 146 -13.08 18.47 3.50
CA LYS A 146 -13.88 17.80 4.52
C LYS A 146 -15.29 18.34 4.58
N LYS A 147 -15.49 19.65 4.57
CA LYS A 147 -16.82 20.27 4.65
C LYS A 147 -17.72 19.93 3.45
N GLN A 148 -17.17 19.79 2.26
CA GLN A 148 -17.96 19.49 1.03
C GLN A 148 -18.39 18.03 0.96
N ILE A 149 -17.58 17.11 1.44
CA ILE A 149 -17.82 15.66 1.31
C ILE A 149 -18.52 15.07 2.52
N LEU A 150 -18.26 15.58 3.74
CA LEU A 150 -18.84 15.04 4.99
C LEU A 150 -20.35 15.27 5.12
N GLN A 151 -20.97 16.00 4.21
CA GLN A 151 -22.43 16.05 4.12
C GLN A 151 -23.05 14.72 3.68
N TYR A 152 -22.24 13.86 3.00
CA TYR A 152 -22.73 12.64 2.36
C TYR A 152 -21.89 11.39 2.66
N THR A 153 -20.76 11.54 3.38
CA THR A 153 -19.78 10.47 3.60
C THR A 153 -19.25 10.47 5.01
N ASP A 154 -18.87 9.29 5.50
CA ASP A 154 -18.10 9.12 6.72
C ASP A 154 -16.62 9.32 6.44
N TYR A 155 -15.95 10.09 7.29
CA TYR A 155 -14.50 10.29 7.16
C TYR A 155 -13.72 9.10 7.71
N PHE A 156 -12.83 8.57 6.89
CA PHE A 156 -11.89 7.53 7.29
C PHE A 156 -10.49 8.12 7.37
N ASP A 157 -9.97 8.32 8.57
CA ASP A 157 -8.57 8.71 8.72
C ASP A 157 -7.67 7.51 8.42
N VAL A 158 -6.80 7.67 7.42
CA VAL A 158 -5.81 6.64 7.06
C VAL A 158 -4.64 6.59 8.06
N MET A 159 -4.51 7.60 8.92
CA MET A 159 -3.56 7.59 10.04
C MET A 159 -4.26 7.08 11.28
N ILE A 160 -4.07 5.82 11.59
CA ILE A 160 -4.83 5.09 12.62
C ILE A 160 -3.97 4.66 13.80
N PRO A 161 -4.54 4.58 15.01
CA PRO A 161 -3.89 3.91 16.13
C PRO A 161 -3.57 2.45 15.81
N ARG A 162 -2.45 1.97 16.31
CA ARG A 162 -1.93 0.62 15.99
C ARG A 162 -2.94 -0.50 16.33
N ASP A 163 -3.67 -0.38 17.43
CA ASP A 163 -4.66 -1.34 17.91
C ASP A 163 -5.99 -1.28 17.15
N LYS A 164 -6.19 -0.27 16.27
CA LYS A 164 -7.44 -0.04 15.54
C LYS A 164 -7.45 -0.59 14.11
N PHE A 165 -6.38 -1.23 13.65
CA PHE A 165 -6.29 -1.65 12.25
C PHE A 165 -7.42 -2.61 11.83
N ILE A 166 -7.67 -3.66 12.59
CA ILE A 166 -8.71 -4.65 12.26
C ILE A 166 -10.10 -4.02 12.25
N GLU A 167 -10.43 -3.19 13.25
CA GLU A 167 -11.69 -2.44 13.28
C GLU A 167 -11.86 -1.59 12.02
N LYS A 168 -10.80 -0.87 11.63
CA LYS A 168 -10.80 -0.02 10.45
C LYS A 168 -10.84 -0.81 9.14
N LEU A 169 -10.18 -1.96 9.08
CA LEU A 169 -10.28 -2.86 7.94
C LEU A 169 -11.72 -3.37 7.76
N HIS A 170 -12.39 -3.79 8.84
CA HIS A 170 -13.81 -4.18 8.80
C HIS A 170 -14.71 -3.02 8.36
N GLN A 171 -14.50 -1.80 8.88
CA GLN A 171 -15.25 -0.62 8.47
C GLN A 171 -15.12 -0.39 6.96
N LEU A 172 -13.89 -0.43 6.44
CA LEU A 172 -13.61 -0.23 5.02
C LEU A 172 -14.23 -1.32 4.14
N VAL A 173 -14.03 -2.58 4.50
CA VAL A 173 -14.51 -3.73 3.73
C VAL A 173 -16.03 -3.80 3.69
N ASN A 174 -16.71 -3.43 4.78
CA ASN A 174 -18.17 -3.47 4.87
C ASN A 174 -18.87 -2.20 4.34
N SER A 175 -18.12 -1.18 3.89
CA SER A 175 -18.73 0.03 3.33
C SER A 175 -19.48 -0.25 2.01
N GLU A 176 -20.51 0.56 1.71
CA GLU A 176 -21.22 0.53 0.44
C GLU A 176 -20.34 0.98 -0.72
N PHE A 177 -19.62 2.08 -0.49
CA PHE A 177 -18.77 2.72 -1.47
C PHE A 177 -17.62 3.49 -0.81
N VAL A 178 -16.44 3.52 -1.47
CA VAL A 178 -15.27 4.25 -0.98
C VAL A 178 -14.81 5.29 -2.00
N ILE A 179 -14.66 6.53 -1.56
CA ILE A 179 -14.04 7.61 -2.33
C ILE A 179 -12.64 7.80 -1.76
N THR A 180 -11.61 7.68 -2.60
CA THR A 180 -10.23 7.75 -2.09
C THR A 180 -9.25 8.36 -3.08
N ASN A 181 -8.14 8.88 -2.56
CA ASN A 181 -6.91 9.16 -3.31
C ASN A 181 -5.69 8.51 -2.61
N SER A 182 -5.95 7.48 -1.81
CA SER A 182 -4.92 6.63 -1.20
C SER A 182 -4.78 5.32 -1.96
N LEU A 183 -3.57 5.03 -2.45
CA LEU A 183 -3.31 3.82 -3.24
C LEU A 183 -3.64 2.54 -2.47
N HIS A 184 -3.20 2.40 -1.22
CA HIS A 184 -3.44 1.18 -0.45
C HIS A 184 -4.91 1.00 -0.09
N ILE A 185 -5.68 2.07 0.09
CA ILE A 185 -7.14 1.96 0.23
C ILE A 185 -7.75 1.37 -1.06
N SER A 186 -7.32 1.83 -2.24
CA SER A 186 -7.77 1.28 -3.52
C SER A 186 -7.40 -0.19 -3.67
N ILE A 187 -6.16 -0.58 -3.31
CA ILE A 187 -5.71 -1.98 -3.34
C ILE A 187 -6.61 -2.85 -2.46
N ILE A 188 -6.89 -2.43 -1.22
CA ILE A 188 -7.78 -3.16 -0.31
C ILE A 188 -9.21 -3.23 -0.86
N CYS A 189 -9.73 -2.14 -1.43
CA CYS A 189 -11.05 -2.16 -2.06
C CYS A 189 -11.12 -3.18 -3.19
N ILE A 190 -10.12 -3.23 -4.08
CA ILE A 190 -10.06 -4.22 -5.16
C ILE A 190 -9.95 -5.63 -4.58
N ALA A 191 -9.04 -5.86 -3.64
CA ALA A 191 -8.78 -7.18 -3.06
C ALA A 191 -10.02 -7.79 -2.38
N TYR A 192 -10.83 -6.98 -1.69
CA TYR A 192 -12.06 -7.43 -1.01
C TYR A 192 -13.34 -7.23 -1.82
N GLY A 193 -13.28 -6.72 -3.05
CA GLY A 193 -14.45 -6.45 -3.88
C GLY A 193 -15.34 -5.32 -3.34
N VAL A 194 -14.75 -4.29 -2.74
CA VAL A 194 -15.46 -3.10 -2.26
C VAL A 194 -15.57 -2.07 -3.38
N PRO A 195 -16.78 -1.60 -3.74
CA PRO A 195 -16.93 -0.54 -4.72
C PRO A 195 -16.21 0.74 -4.30
N PHE A 196 -15.43 1.32 -5.23
CA PHE A 196 -14.68 2.54 -4.93
C PHE A 196 -14.48 3.41 -6.17
N CYS A 197 -14.02 4.64 -5.95
CA CYS A 197 -13.42 5.46 -6.99
C CYS A 197 -12.19 6.19 -6.51
N VAL A 198 -11.30 6.49 -7.46
CA VAL A 198 -10.18 7.40 -7.23
C VAL A 198 -10.63 8.81 -7.57
N CYS A 199 -10.69 9.68 -6.57
CA CYS A 199 -11.18 11.04 -6.72
C CYS A 199 -10.22 12.04 -6.07
N LEU A 200 -9.92 13.12 -6.79
CA LEU A 200 -9.17 14.26 -6.25
C LEU A 200 -10.12 15.43 -6.06
N LEU A 201 -10.32 15.82 -4.83
CA LEU A 201 -11.14 16.97 -4.49
C LEU A 201 -10.35 18.27 -4.66
N LYS A 202 -11.07 19.39 -4.77
CA LYS A 202 -10.44 20.71 -4.98
C LYS A 202 -9.37 21.00 -3.91
N GLY A 203 -8.14 21.24 -4.35
CA GLY A 203 -7.00 21.52 -3.48
C GLY A 203 -6.26 20.29 -2.96
N GLU A 204 -6.67 19.09 -3.34
CA GLU A 204 -5.91 17.87 -3.05
C GLU A 204 -4.80 17.65 -4.07
N LYS A 205 -3.73 16.99 -3.61
CA LYS A 205 -2.61 16.64 -4.47
C LYS A 205 -2.74 15.21 -4.94
N TYR A 206 -2.56 14.98 -6.22
CA TYR A 206 -2.36 13.66 -6.79
C TYR A 206 -0.91 13.24 -6.51
N ASN A 207 -0.74 12.54 -5.39
CA ASN A 207 0.60 12.18 -4.95
C ASN A 207 1.12 10.97 -5.74
N TYR A 208 2.25 11.17 -6.40
CA TYR A 208 3.04 10.13 -7.07
C TYR A 208 2.26 9.34 -8.12
N PRO A 209 2.00 9.90 -9.32
CA PRO A 209 1.30 9.20 -10.40
C PRO A 209 1.89 7.81 -10.70
N THR A 210 3.21 7.67 -10.65
CA THR A 210 3.94 6.43 -10.95
C THR A 210 3.52 5.26 -10.05
N LYS A 211 3.21 5.51 -8.77
CA LYS A 211 2.75 4.42 -7.88
C LYS A 211 1.40 3.84 -8.28
N TRP A 212 0.53 4.69 -8.87
CA TRP A 212 -0.76 4.26 -9.38
C TRP A 212 -0.61 3.47 -10.68
N ILE A 213 0.26 3.93 -11.57
CA ILE A 213 0.61 3.23 -12.81
C ILE A 213 1.11 1.83 -12.48
N ASP A 214 2.06 1.70 -11.55
CA ASP A 214 2.58 0.39 -11.12
C ASP A 214 1.47 -0.61 -10.79
N VAL A 215 0.49 -0.19 -9.99
CA VAL A 215 -0.57 -1.09 -9.52
C VAL A 215 -1.63 -1.32 -10.59
N PHE A 216 -2.11 -0.26 -11.22
CA PHE A 216 -3.23 -0.37 -12.15
C PHE A 216 -2.83 -1.05 -13.46
N ASP A 217 -1.61 -0.84 -13.95
CA ASP A 217 -1.08 -1.60 -15.10
C ASP A 217 -0.87 -3.07 -14.73
N TRP A 218 -0.38 -3.36 -13.49
CA TRP A 218 -0.21 -4.73 -13.02
C TRP A 218 -1.51 -5.51 -12.96
N ILE A 219 -2.61 -4.88 -12.51
CA ILE A 219 -3.94 -5.51 -12.50
C ILE A 219 -4.64 -5.46 -13.85
N GLY A 220 -4.13 -4.71 -14.84
CA GLY A 220 -4.71 -4.57 -16.17
C GLY A 220 -5.94 -3.67 -16.25
N ILE A 221 -6.17 -2.81 -15.25
CA ILE A 221 -7.29 -1.87 -15.21
C ILE A 221 -6.80 -0.45 -15.55
N LYS A 222 -7.48 0.22 -16.49
CA LYS A 222 -7.19 1.62 -16.77
C LYS A 222 -7.66 2.51 -15.62
N LEU A 223 -6.72 3.15 -14.94
CA LEU A 223 -7.03 4.10 -13.88
C LEU A 223 -7.87 5.27 -14.42
N LYS A 224 -8.97 5.58 -13.72
CA LYS A 224 -9.80 6.75 -13.96
C LYS A 224 -9.88 7.62 -12.71
N LEU A 225 -9.64 8.92 -12.87
CA LEU A 225 -9.93 9.90 -11.83
C LEU A 225 -11.37 10.37 -12.00
N CYS A 226 -12.22 10.08 -11.04
CA CYS A 226 -13.65 10.37 -11.09
C CYS A 226 -13.94 11.73 -10.45
N ALA A 227 -14.85 12.48 -11.03
CA ALA A 227 -15.30 13.77 -10.51
C ALA A 227 -16.47 13.65 -9.51
N SER A 228 -17.18 12.53 -9.50
CA SER A 228 -18.30 12.26 -8.61
C SER A 228 -18.40 10.78 -8.19
N LYS A 229 -19.25 10.49 -7.20
CA LYS A 229 -19.59 9.12 -6.79
C LYS A 229 -20.25 8.34 -7.94
N GLU A 230 -21.17 8.98 -8.67
CA GLU A 230 -21.93 8.37 -9.77
C GLU A 230 -20.97 7.94 -10.89
N GLU A 231 -20.05 8.81 -11.28
CA GLU A 231 -19.00 8.48 -12.25
C GLU A 231 -18.10 7.34 -11.74
N GLY A 232 -17.80 7.35 -10.46
CA GLY A 232 -17.01 6.29 -9.82
C GLY A 232 -17.75 4.96 -9.79
N MET A 233 -19.04 4.95 -9.51
CA MET A 233 -19.86 3.74 -9.51
C MET A 233 -20.01 3.17 -10.93
N ASP A 234 -20.17 4.03 -11.94
CA ASP A 234 -20.18 3.61 -13.34
C ASP A 234 -18.85 2.95 -13.73
N TRP A 235 -17.72 3.61 -13.45
CA TRP A 235 -16.39 3.05 -13.69
C TRP A 235 -16.16 1.71 -12.96
N TRP A 236 -16.58 1.61 -11.69
CA TRP A 236 -16.51 0.36 -10.94
C TRP A 236 -17.27 -0.76 -11.63
N ASN A 237 -18.53 -0.50 -12.02
CA ASN A 237 -19.40 -1.52 -12.61
C ASN A 237 -18.95 -1.96 -14.01
N THR A 238 -18.35 -1.06 -14.80
CA THR A 238 -17.94 -1.34 -16.18
C THR A 238 -16.54 -1.91 -16.27
N GLU A 239 -15.60 -1.41 -15.48
CA GLU A 239 -14.17 -1.70 -15.65
C GLU A 239 -13.57 -2.57 -14.54
N VAL A 240 -14.05 -2.43 -13.28
CA VAL A 240 -13.34 -3.02 -12.14
C VAL A 240 -14.00 -4.27 -11.60
N LYS A 241 -15.32 -4.22 -11.36
CA LYS A 241 -16.08 -5.25 -10.63
C LYS A 241 -15.88 -6.67 -11.15
N ASN A 242 -15.85 -6.84 -12.46
CA ASN A 242 -15.74 -8.14 -13.12
C ASN A 242 -14.34 -8.37 -13.72
N HIS A 243 -13.41 -7.45 -13.49
CA HIS A 243 -12.06 -7.60 -13.98
C HIS A 243 -11.33 -8.70 -13.18
N PRO A 244 -10.68 -9.66 -13.84
CA PRO A 244 -9.95 -10.71 -13.14
C PRO A 244 -8.75 -10.10 -12.41
N ILE A 245 -8.74 -10.22 -11.09
CA ILE A 245 -7.56 -9.83 -10.31
C ILE A 245 -6.46 -10.87 -10.57
N PRO A 246 -5.21 -10.44 -10.82
CA PRO A 246 -4.10 -11.37 -11.02
C PRO A 246 -3.98 -12.35 -9.85
N ASN A 247 -3.56 -13.58 -10.15
CA ASN A 247 -3.41 -14.63 -9.15
C ASN A 247 -2.44 -14.19 -8.03
N THR A 248 -2.98 -14.00 -6.82
CA THR A 248 -2.22 -13.59 -5.65
C THR A 248 -1.25 -14.67 -5.15
N GLN A 249 -1.42 -15.93 -5.57
CA GLN A 249 -0.48 -17.01 -5.26
C GLN A 249 0.93 -16.71 -5.77
N HIS A 250 1.04 -16.03 -6.90
CA HIS A 250 2.33 -15.54 -7.40
C HIS A 250 3.04 -14.64 -6.38
N ILE A 251 2.31 -13.70 -5.74
CA ILE A 251 2.88 -12.83 -4.69
C ILE A 251 3.34 -13.68 -3.50
N LEU A 252 2.51 -14.60 -3.02
CA LEU A 252 2.84 -15.48 -1.89
C LEU A 252 4.10 -16.31 -2.15
N ASN A 253 4.24 -16.86 -3.36
CA ASN A 253 5.35 -17.72 -3.73
C ASN A 253 6.70 -16.98 -3.77
N THR A 254 6.69 -15.66 -3.89
CA THR A 254 7.92 -14.84 -3.88
C THR A 254 8.35 -14.43 -2.48
N PHE A 255 7.57 -14.73 -1.43
CA PHE A 255 7.93 -14.34 -0.06
C PHE A 255 9.20 -15.06 0.40
N PRO A 256 10.24 -14.32 0.83
CA PRO A 256 11.53 -14.90 1.15
C PRO A 256 11.58 -15.50 2.56
N LYS A 257 10.77 -16.53 2.82
CA LYS A 257 10.66 -17.17 4.14
C LYS A 257 12.02 -17.63 4.71
N HIS A 258 12.96 -17.95 3.85
CA HIS A 258 14.28 -18.49 4.23
C HIS A 258 15.25 -17.50 4.88
N ILE A 259 14.92 -16.19 4.87
CA ILE A 259 15.77 -15.16 5.49
C ILE A 259 15.42 -14.87 6.96
N PHE A 260 14.35 -15.48 7.49
CA PHE A 260 13.85 -15.22 8.84
C PHE A 260 14.36 -16.28 9.88
#